data_8b34de68b5b857901dbb123a6d1e07ce
#
_entry.id   8b34de68b5b857901dbb123a6d1e07ce
#
_cell.length_a   1.000
_cell.length_b   1.000
_cell.length_c   1.000
_cell.angle_alpha   90.00
_cell.angle_beta   90.00
_cell.angle_gamma   90.00
#
_symmetry.space_group_name_H-M   'P 1'
#
loop_
_entity.id
_entity.type
_entity.pdbx_description
1 polymer ?
#
loop_
_entity_poly.entity_id
_entity_poly.type
_entity_poly.pdbx_seq_one_letter_code
_entity_poly.pdbx_strand_id
1 'polypeptide(L)'
;MKLQQKALRALLGSLIGLAGLGLTAPAFAQVRAETVATGLQNPWGVAFLPEGRYVVTERAGRMRLIGADGRLGAPLAGLPAIAAGGQGGLLDVLADSEFEKNRTLYFCFSEPEAGGGSANGTALASARLSGDATKLENLRILFSQQPKVTSRNHFGCRIVEARDGTLFLTLGDRYSRKDDAQKLDNHIGKVVRIAKDGTAPKDNPFVGRPGALPEIWSYGHRNGQGAALAPDGRFWMTEHGPQGGDEINVPQAGRNHGWPVITYGENYGGGKIGEGITARQGMEQPLHYWVPSIAPSGMAFLTSDRYGAAWKGNLFVGSLKFGYLDRIELKDGKVVAEHKLLADRGARVRDVKQGPDGWLYVLTDESDGKLLRLRPD
;
A
#
# COMPACT_ATOMS: atom_id res chain seq x y z
N MET A 1 -79.06 -25.23 -28.15
CA MET A 1 -80.34 -24.75 -27.59
C MET A 1 -80.12 -23.55 -26.73
N LYS A 2 -80.66 -22.40 -27.17
CA LYS A 2 -81.04 -21.21 -26.38
C LYS A 2 -80.00 -20.47 -25.56
N LEU A 3 -79.55 -19.28 -26.00
CA LEU A 3 -80.11 -17.94 -25.76
C LEU A 3 -79.94 -17.47 -24.32
N GLN A 4 -79.52 -16.29 -23.97
CA GLN A 4 -79.62 -14.88 -24.43
C GLN A 4 -78.65 -14.06 -23.56
N GLN A 5 -77.86 -13.17 -24.08
CA GLN A 5 -78.05 -11.72 -24.30
C GLN A 5 -78.23 -10.83 -23.06
N LYS A 6 -77.39 -9.82 -23.02
CA LYS A 6 -77.54 -8.41 -22.54
C LYS A 6 -77.32 -8.13 -21.05
N ALA A 7 -76.28 -7.34 -20.73
CA ALA A 7 -76.50 -5.92 -20.48
C ALA A 7 -75.21 -5.14 -20.31
N LEU A 8 -75.13 -4.08 -21.09
CA LEU A 8 -74.18 -2.97 -21.05
C LEU A 8 -74.44 -2.10 -19.81
N ARG A 9 -73.36 -1.76 -19.01
CA ARG A 9 -73.34 -0.50 -18.29
C ARG A 9 -71.89 -0.09 -18.06
N ALA A 10 -71.60 1.11 -18.63
CA ALA A 10 -70.37 1.87 -18.38
C ALA A 10 -70.27 2.34 -16.94
N LEU A 11 -69.07 2.31 -16.39
CA LEU A 11 -68.66 3.20 -15.28
C LEU A 11 -67.24 3.68 -15.48
N LEU A 12 -67.18 4.98 -15.52
CA LEU A 12 -65.97 5.81 -15.58
C LEU A 12 -65.02 5.54 -14.41
N GLY A 13 -63.77 5.72 -14.70
CA GLY A 13 -62.93 6.51 -13.85
C GLY A 13 -61.96 5.81 -12.93
N SER A 14 -60.82 5.97 -13.14
CA SER A 14 -59.74 6.48 -12.30
C SER A 14 -58.41 5.94 -12.81
N LEU A 15 -57.80 6.69 -13.70
CA LEU A 15 -56.35 6.60 -13.91
C LEU A 15 -55.68 7.05 -12.60
N ILE A 16 -55.25 6.09 -11.80
CA ILE A 16 -54.23 6.34 -10.75
C ILE A 16 -52.87 6.30 -11.46
N GLY A 17 -52.35 7.51 -11.72
CA GLY A 17 -50.95 7.66 -12.17
C GLY A 17 -50.03 7.11 -11.10
N LEU A 18 -49.46 5.92 -11.35
CA LEU A 18 -48.25 5.52 -10.66
C LEU A 18 -47.12 6.45 -11.10
N ALA A 19 -46.88 7.50 -10.31
CA ALA A 19 -45.61 8.21 -10.35
C ALA A 19 -44.52 7.20 -9.98
N GLY A 20 -43.85 6.65 -11.00
CA GLY A 20 -42.65 5.88 -10.82
C GLY A 20 -41.62 6.78 -10.18
N LEU A 21 -41.42 6.62 -8.87
CA LEU A 21 -40.18 7.05 -8.20
C LEU A 21 -39.05 6.26 -8.87
N GLY A 22 -38.48 6.84 -9.92
CA GLY A 22 -37.22 6.38 -10.46
C GLY A 22 -36.20 6.49 -9.34
N LEU A 23 -35.90 5.37 -8.70
CA LEU A 23 -34.67 5.20 -7.92
C LEU A 23 -33.54 5.39 -8.94
N THR A 24 -33.06 6.61 -9.08
CA THR A 24 -31.77 6.86 -9.71
C THR A 24 -30.75 6.17 -8.81
N ALA A 25 -30.29 5.00 -9.24
CA ALA A 25 -29.08 4.43 -8.67
C ALA A 25 -28.04 5.55 -8.64
N PRO A 26 -27.33 5.76 -7.51
CA PRO A 26 -26.29 6.77 -7.46
C PRO A 26 -25.33 6.44 -8.60
N ALA A 27 -25.18 7.35 -9.55
CA ALA A 27 -24.15 7.24 -10.57
C ALA A 27 -22.83 7.13 -9.80
N PHE A 28 -22.22 5.95 -9.81
CA PHE A 28 -20.89 5.77 -9.22
C PHE A 28 -20.00 6.79 -9.91
N ALA A 29 -19.46 7.74 -9.13
CA ALA A 29 -18.60 8.76 -9.68
C ALA A 29 -17.47 8.08 -10.44
N GLN A 30 -17.47 8.20 -11.75
CA GLN A 30 -16.35 7.79 -12.57
C GLN A 30 -15.21 8.77 -12.28
N VAL A 31 -13.98 8.30 -12.40
CA VAL A 31 -12.80 9.15 -12.24
C VAL A 31 -12.02 9.14 -13.53
N ARG A 32 -11.61 10.32 -13.96
CA ARG A 32 -10.62 10.50 -14.99
C ARG A 32 -9.23 10.66 -14.38
N ALA A 33 -8.23 10.13 -15.05
CA ALA A 33 -6.84 10.31 -14.65
C ALA A 33 -6.17 11.39 -15.51
N GLU A 34 -5.73 12.46 -14.86
CA GLU A 34 -4.94 13.52 -15.45
C GLU A 34 -3.44 13.17 -15.29
N THR A 35 -2.68 13.20 -16.37
CA THR A 35 -1.24 12.95 -16.30
C THR A 35 -0.54 14.16 -15.70
N VAL A 36 0.15 13.97 -14.57
CA VAL A 36 0.99 14.97 -13.90
C VAL A 36 2.42 14.93 -14.45
N ALA A 37 2.98 13.73 -14.60
CA ALA A 37 4.32 13.53 -15.15
C ALA A 37 4.44 12.20 -15.88
N THR A 38 5.37 12.12 -16.82
CA THR A 38 5.71 10.93 -17.63
C THR A 38 7.22 10.68 -17.60
N GLY A 39 7.69 9.59 -18.22
CA GLY A 39 9.12 9.29 -18.35
C GLY A 39 9.75 8.73 -17.07
N LEU A 40 8.94 8.24 -16.13
CA LEU A 40 9.39 7.55 -14.93
C LEU A 40 9.73 6.09 -15.26
N GLN A 41 10.86 5.60 -14.76
CA GLN A 41 11.29 4.22 -15.05
C GLN A 41 10.99 3.29 -13.85
N ASN A 42 9.94 2.49 -13.97
CA ASN A 42 9.44 1.62 -12.91
C ASN A 42 9.36 2.36 -11.55
N PRO A 43 8.60 3.46 -11.47
CA PRO A 43 8.49 4.21 -10.23
C PRO A 43 7.85 3.34 -9.14
N TRP A 44 8.26 3.56 -7.88
CA TRP A 44 7.80 2.71 -6.79
C TRP A 44 7.04 3.46 -5.70
N GLY A 45 7.52 4.60 -5.26
CA GLY A 45 6.90 5.42 -4.23
C GLY A 45 6.88 6.89 -4.60
N VAL A 46 5.90 7.63 -4.11
CA VAL A 46 5.77 9.08 -4.28
C VAL A 46 5.51 9.75 -2.93
N ALA A 47 6.16 10.91 -2.70
CA ALA A 47 5.82 11.81 -1.61
C ALA A 47 5.63 13.23 -2.12
N PHE A 48 4.78 13.98 -1.43
CA PHE A 48 4.43 15.36 -1.76
C PHE A 48 5.38 16.31 -1.04
N LEU A 49 5.85 17.31 -1.75
CA LEU A 49 6.71 18.37 -1.24
C LEU A 49 5.97 19.71 -1.32
N PRO A 50 6.44 20.73 -0.57
CA PRO A 50 5.89 22.09 -0.67
C PRO A 50 5.90 22.61 -2.11
N GLU A 51 5.05 23.60 -2.37
CA GLU A 51 4.95 24.28 -3.67
C GLU A 51 4.47 23.37 -4.81
N GLY A 52 3.71 22.32 -4.50
CA GLY A 52 3.16 21.41 -5.51
C GLY A 52 4.19 20.51 -6.19
N ARG A 53 5.37 20.34 -5.60
CA ARG A 53 6.41 19.44 -6.08
C ARG A 53 6.22 18.02 -5.53
N TYR A 54 6.87 17.07 -6.18
CA TYR A 54 6.86 15.67 -5.77
C TYR A 54 8.27 15.10 -5.76
N VAL A 55 8.51 14.12 -4.91
CA VAL A 55 9.67 13.25 -4.99
C VAL A 55 9.21 11.84 -5.33
N VAL A 56 9.86 11.19 -6.30
CA VAL A 56 9.54 9.85 -6.76
C VAL A 56 10.79 8.98 -6.75
N THR A 57 10.64 7.75 -6.29
CA THR A 57 11.67 6.72 -6.39
C THR A 57 11.46 5.88 -7.63
N GLU A 58 12.55 5.55 -8.30
CA GLU A 58 12.58 4.58 -9.40
C GLU A 58 13.36 3.35 -8.94
N ARG A 59 12.76 2.18 -9.13
CA ARG A 59 13.26 0.91 -8.56
C ARG A 59 14.72 0.59 -8.90
N ALA A 60 15.20 1.06 -10.04
CA ALA A 60 16.61 0.89 -10.46
C ALA A 60 17.62 1.61 -9.55
N GLY A 61 17.18 2.40 -8.56
CA GLY A 61 18.06 3.08 -7.61
C GLY A 61 18.21 4.59 -7.90
N ARG A 62 17.17 5.24 -8.43
CA ARG A 62 17.15 6.69 -8.64
C ARG A 62 16.02 7.32 -7.85
N MET A 63 16.27 8.51 -7.34
CA MET A 63 15.27 9.39 -6.75
C MET A 63 15.20 10.67 -7.56
N ARG A 64 14.02 11.13 -7.93
CA ARG A 64 13.85 12.29 -8.80
C ARG A 64 12.77 13.22 -8.25
N LEU A 65 12.94 14.49 -8.49
CA LEU A 65 11.91 15.49 -8.22
C LEU A 65 11.06 15.71 -9.47
N ILE A 66 9.78 15.97 -9.24
CA ILE A 66 8.84 16.46 -10.25
C ILE A 66 8.43 17.87 -9.83
N GLY A 67 8.58 18.83 -10.73
CA GLY A 67 8.15 20.21 -10.51
C GLY A 67 6.62 20.34 -10.46
N ALA A 68 6.13 21.47 -9.97
CA ALA A 68 4.69 21.78 -10.01
C ALA A 68 4.13 21.83 -11.44
N ASP A 69 4.99 22.07 -12.42
CA ASP A 69 4.70 22.06 -13.86
C ASP A 69 4.74 20.65 -14.48
N GLY A 70 4.97 19.60 -13.68
CA GLY A 70 5.09 18.22 -14.11
C GLY A 70 6.45 17.84 -14.71
N ARG A 71 7.40 18.76 -14.79
CA ARG A 71 8.73 18.48 -15.34
C ARG A 71 9.51 17.56 -14.41
N LEU A 72 10.07 16.51 -15.00
CA LEU A 72 10.92 15.55 -14.32
C LEU A 72 12.36 16.05 -14.24
N GLY A 73 12.87 16.25 -13.00
CA GLY A 73 14.25 16.68 -12.74
C GLY A 73 15.28 15.58 -12.99
N ALA A 74 16.57 15.91 -12.91
CA ALA A 74 17.67 14.96 -12.91
C ALA A 74 17.61 14.06 -11.65
N PRO A 75 18.22 12.86 -11.66
CA PRO A 75 18.37 12.05 -10.47
C PRO A 75 19.12 12.80 -9.36
N LEU A 76 18.63 12.70 -8.12
CA LEU A 76 19.32 13.27 -6.96
C LEU A 76 20.60 12.47 -6.67
N ALA A 77 21.68 13.19 -6.39
CA ALA A 77 22.91 12.60 -5.88
C ALA A 77 22.79 12.24 -4.39
N GLY A 78 23.72 11.44 -3.86
CA GLY A 78 23.84 11.16 -2.42
C GLY A 78 23.01 9.97 -1.90
N LEU A 79 22.45 9.13 -2.77
CA LEU A 79 21.86 7.85 -2.38
C LEU A 79 22.94 6.84 -1.96
N PRO A 80 22.62 5.92 -1.03
CA PRO A 80 23.53 4.83 -0.67
C PRO A 80 23.67 3.79 -1.79
N ALA A 81 24.53 2.80 -1.60
CA ALA A 81 24.57 1.63 -2.46
C ALA A 81 23.25 0.85 -2.38
N ILE A 82 22.69 0.46 -3.52
CA ILE A 82 21.40 -0.22 -3.64
C ILE A 82 21.57 -1.52 -4.41
N ALA A 83 21.15 -2.64 -3.82
CA ALA A 83 21.10 -3.94 -4.47
C ALA A 83 19.85 -4.05 -5.36
N ALA A 84 19.84 -3.33 -6.49
CA ALA A 84 18.72 -3.35 -7.42
C ALA A 84 18.62 -4.69 -8.17
N GLY A 85 17.44 -5.28 -8.23
CA GLY A 85 17.19 -6.52 -8.98
C GLY A 85 15.95 -7.26 -8.51
N GLY A 86 15.21 -7.86 -9.43
CA GLY A 86 13.94 -8.51 -9.14
C GLY A 86 12.92 -7.52 -8.57
N GLN A 87 12.45 -7.76 -7.35
CA GLN A 87 11.57 -6.86 -6.61
C GLN A 87 12.35 -5.80 -5.79
N GLY A 88 13.66 -5.97 -5.63
CA GLY A 88 14.52 -5.05 -4.87
C GLY A 88 14.96 -3.84 -5.67
N GLY A 89 15.36 -2.80 -4.96
CA GLY A 89 15.80 -1.52 -5.52
C GLY A 89 15.61 -0.38 -4.53
N LEU A 90 15.46 0.83 -5.02
CA LEU A 90 14.97 1.98 -4.27
C LEU A 90 13.43 1.93 -4.32
N LEU A 91 12.80 1.80 -3.15
CA LEU A 91 11.39 1.44 -3.05
C LEU A 91 10.57 2.61 -2.49
N ASP A 92 10.08 2.58 -1.27
CA ASP A 92 9.23 3.68 -0.78
C ASP A 92 10.00 4.95 -0.43
N VAL A 93 9.29 6.07 -0.46
CA VAL A 93 9.76 7.37 0.02
C VAL A 93 8.66 8.08 0.79
N LEU A 94 9.06 8.74 1.88
CA LEU A 94 8.18 9.53 2.73
C LEU A 94 8.86 10.86 3.04
N ALA A 95 8.16 11.98 2.89
CA ALA A 95 8.58 13.25 3.44
C ALA A 95 8.22 13.32 4.93
N ASP A 96 9.15 13.77 5.76
CA ASP A 96 8.90 13.99 7.19
C ASP A 96 7.69 14.93 7.39
N SER A 97 6.88 14.70 8.40
CA SER A 97 5.73 15.56 8.73
C SER A 97 6.12 17.03 8.96
N GLU A 98 7.38 17.30 9.32
CA GLU A 98 7.97 18.63 9.45
C GLU A 98 8.92 18.99 8.29
N PHE A 99 8.70 18.42 7.09
CA PHE A 99 9.58 18.59 5.94
C PHE A 99 9.87 20.08 5.61
N GLU A 100 8.89 20.95 5.75
CA GLU A 100 9.09 22.40 5.52
C GLU A 100 10.20 23.00 6.39
N LYS A 101 10.37 22.50 7.62
CA LYS A 101 11.39 22.95 8.56
C LYS A 101 12.72 22.22 8.38
N ASN A 102 12.68 20.89 8.22
CA ASN A 102 13.87 20.04 8.31
C ASN A 102 14.34 19.47 6.97
N ARG A 103 13.49 19.50 5.93
CA ARG A 103 13.72 18.95 4.59
C ARG A 103 14.10 17.47 4.58
N THR A 104 13.70 16.70 5.60
CA THR A 104 14.04 15.30 5.75
C THR A 104 13.16 14.41 4.89
N LEU A 105 13.78 13.48 4.18
CA LEU A 105 13.15 12.37 3.47
C LEU A 105 13.56 11.07 4.15
N TYR A 106 12.59 10.18 4.34
CA TYR A 106 12.83 8.78 4.66
C TYR A 106 12.65 7.95 3.40
N PHE A 107 13.52 6.97 3.17
CA PHE A 107 13.38 6.09 2.03
C PHE A 107 13.84 4.68 2.36
N CYS A 108 13.14 3.73 1.79
CA CYS A 108 13.38 2.32 1.99
C CYS A 108 13.98 1.71 0.72
N PHE A 109 14.96 0.81 0.90
CA PHE A 109 15.70 0.24 -0.22
C PHE A 109 16.23 -1.15 0.10
N SER A 110 16.64 -1.88 -0.93
CA SER A 110 17.40 -3.12 -0.76
C SER A 110 18.87 -2.81 -0.54
N GLU A 111 19.33 -2.99 0.69
CA GLU A 111 20.69 -2.76 1.11
C GLU A 111 21.57 -3.96 0.81
N PRO A 112 22.69 -3.82 0.08
CA PRO A 112 23.64 -4.91 -0.14
C PRO A 112 24.36 -5.32 1.15
N GLU A 113 24.90 -6.51 1.16
CA GLU A 113 25.81 -6.96 2.20
C GLU A 113 27.13 -6.16 2.16
N ALA A 114 27.65 -5.82 3.34
CA ALA A 114 28.95 -5.15 3.45
C ALA A 114 30.08 -6.10 2.97
N GLY A 115 31.04 -5.54 2.25
CA GLY A 115 32.19 -6.30 1.75
C GLY A 115 31.95 -7.05 0.43
N GLY A 116 30.77 -6.90 -0.19
CA GLY A 116 30.40 -7.56 -1.45
C GLY A 116 29.75 -8.93 -1.20
N GLY A 117 29.09 -9.45 -2.20
CA GLY A 117 28.30 -10.68 -2.13
C GLY A 117 26.89 -10.49 -2.67
N SER A 118 26.09 -11.55 -2.65
CA SER A 118 24.73 -11.54 -3.18
C SER A 118 23.65 -11.34 -2.11
N ALA A 119 24.02 -11.38 -0.83
CA ALA A 119 23.07 -11.17 0.25
C ALA A 119 22.68 -9.69 0.35
N ASN A 120 21.43 -9.47 0.66
CA ASN A 120 20.82 -8.14 0.77
C ASN A 120 19.66 -8.18 1.75
N GLY A 121 19.21 -7.01 2.17
CA GLY A 121 18.09 -6.88 3.10
C GLY A 121 17.36 -5.57 2.90
N THR A 122 16.20 -5.45 3.50
CA THR A 122 15.45 -4.21 3.55
C THR A 122 16.10 -3.25 4.55
N ALA A 123 16.35 -2.01 4.11
CA ALA A 123 16.87 -0.95 4.97
C ALA A 123 16.01 0.31 4.86
N LEU A 124 16.00 1.08 5.94
CA LEU A 124 15.40 2.41 6.00
C LEU A 124 16.50 3.44 6.25
N ALA A 125 16.53 4.47 5.43
CA ALA A 125 17.42 5.61 5.61
C ALA A 125 16.64 6.91 5.75
N SER A 126 17.29 7.90 6.37
CA SER A 126 16.91 9.30 6.30
C SER A 126 18.01 10.13 5.65
N ALA A 127 17.61 11.17 4.93
CA ALA A 127 18.52 12.17 4.41
C ALA A 127 17.83 13.52 4.27
N ARG A 128 18.61 14.59 4.28
CA ARG A 128 18.10 15.95 4.05
C ARG A 128 18.19 16.30 2.56
N LEU A 129 17.12 16.78 1.97
CA LEU A 129 17.17 17.35 0.62
C LEU A 129 17.92 18.68 0.67
N SER A 130 18.96 18.85 -0.15
CA SER A 130 19.77 20.09 -0.24
C SER A 130 18.93 21.31 -0.59
N GLY A 131 19.44 22.51 -0.29
CA GLY A 131 18.75 23.78 -0.55
C GLY A 131 18.41 23.98 -2.03
N ASP A 132 19.34 23.61 -2.91
CA ASP A 132 19.19 23.63 -4.38
C ASP A 132 18.41 22.44 -4.95
N ALA A 133 18.02 21.50 -4.10
CA ALA A 133 17.26 20.31 -4.45
C ALA A 133 17.95 19.39 -5.50
N THR A 134 19.28 19.33 -5.48
CA THR A 134 20.06 18.49 -6.42
C THR A 134 20.61 17.21 -5.79
N LYS A 135 20.68 17.13 -4.46
CA LYS A 135 21.29 16.02 -3.73
C LYS A 135 20.64 15.77 -2.38
N LEU A 136 20.92 14.60 -1.85
CA LEU A 136 20.66 14.21 -0.47
C LEU A 136 21.91 14.42 0.37
N GLU A 137 21.74 15.02 1.54
CA GLU A 137 22.80 15.34 2.51
C GLU A 137 22.50 14.64 3.84
N ASN A 138 23.52 14.45 4.66
CA ASN A 138 23.37 13.88 6.02
C ASN A 138 22.67 12.51 6.02
N LEU A 139 23.03 11.66 5.05
CA LEU A 139 22.49 10.30 4.95
C LEU A 139 22.77 9.50 6.24
N ARG A 140 21.72 8.91 6.79
CA ARG A 140 21.79 8.02 7.95
C ARG A 140 20.99 6.74 7.68
N ILE A 141 21.56 5.58 7.93
CA ILE A 141 20.81 4.33 7.97
C ILE A 141 20.16 4.21 9.35
N LEU A 142 18.84 4.20 9.38
CA LEU A 142 18.03 4.12 10.60
C LEU A 142 17.74 2.67 10.99
N PHE A 143 17.60 1.80 9.99
CA PHE A 143 17.27 0.40 10.17
C PHE A 143 17.92 -0.44 9.07
N SER A 144 18.39 -1.62 9.43
CA SER A 144 18.93 -2.62 8.50
C SER A 144 18.44 -4.01 8.92
N GLN A 145 17.76 -4.70 8.00
CA GLN A 145 17.22 -6.04 8.21
C GLN A 145 18.31 -7.04 8.59
N GLN A 146 18.04 -7.85 9.60
CA GLN A 146 18.89 -8.97 10.03
C GLN A 146 18.09 -10.28 10.01
N PRO A 147 18.67 -11.37 9.46
CA PRO A 147 19.89 -11.38 8.65
C PRO A 147 19.65 -10.82 7.24
N LYS A 148 20.73 -10.41 6.56
CA LYS A 148 20.71 -10.27 5.11
C LYS A 148 20.70 -11.65 4.47
N VAL A 149 20.01 -11.80 3.33
CA VAL A 149 19.84 -13.09 2.65
C VAL A 149 19.97 -12.94 1.13
N THR A 150 20.44 -13.98 0.47
CA THR A 150 20.48 -14.04 -1.00
C THR A 150 19.07 -14.28 -1.53
N SER A 151 18.34 -13.18 -1.81
CA SER A 151 17.01 -13.20 -2.40
C SER A 151 16.73 -11.90 -3.14
N ARG A 152 15.98 -12.00 -4.23
CA ARG A 152 15.51 -10.86 -5.02
C ARG A 152 14.01 -10.58 -4.84
N ASN A 153 13.36 -11.25 -3.88
CA ASN A 153 11.92 -11.19 -3.67
C ASN A 153 11.58 -10.75 -2.25
N HIS A 154 10.33 -10.29 -2.08
CA HIS A 154 9.65 -10.01 -0.83
C HIS A 154 10.45 -9.12 0.11
N PHE A 155 10.62 -7.88 -0.26
CA PHE A 155 11.30 -6.87 0.57
C PHE A 155 10.34 -6.17 1.56
N GLY A 156 9.01 -6.21 1.29
CA GLY A 156 8.09 -5.31 1.98
C GLY A 156 8.35 -3.87 1.58
N CYS A 157 8.90 -3.07 2.53
CA CYS A 157 9.50 -1.76 2.25
C CYS A 157 8.47 -0.62 2.12
N ARG A 158 7.35 -0.68 2.82
CA ARG A 158 6.43 0.46 2.93
C ARG A 158 6.65 1.18 4.25
N ILE A 159 6.72 2.51 4.19
CA ILE A 159 7.00 3.39 5.32
C ILE A 159 5.73 4.16 5.69
N VAL A 160 5.43 4.23 6.99
CA VAL A 160 4.34 5.06 7.51
C VAL A 160 4.81 5.78 8.77
N GLU A 161 4.70 7.10 8.81
CA GLU A 161 4.90 7.89 10.03
C GLU A 161 3.62 7.83 10.87
N ALA A 162 3.75 7.39 12.11
CA ALA A 162 2.67 7.34 13.08
C ALA A 162 2.41 8.72 13.69
N ARG A 163 1.25 8.89 14.32
CA ARG A 163 0.87 10.17 14.95
C ARG A 163 1.79 10.60 16.10
N ASP A 164 2.48 9.65 16.72
CA ASP A 164 3.48 9.89 17.77
C ASP A 164 4.88 10.19 17.23
N GLY A 165 5.02 10.27 15.90
CA GLY A 165 6.27 10.55 15.20
C GLY A 165 7.18 9.34 15.04
N THR A 166 6.76 8.13 15.43
CA THR A 166 7.51 6.91 15.13
C THR A 166 7.27 6.46 13.68
N LEU A 167 8.13 5.59 13.17
CA LEU A 167 8.06 5.07 11.82
C LEU A 167 7.74 3.58 11.85
N PHE A 168 6.69 3.18 11.13
CA PHE A 168 6.46 1.77 10.78
C PHE A 168 7.14 1.45 9.46
N LEU A 169 7.73 0.25 9.36
CA LEU A 169 8.31 -0.29 8.14
C LEU A 169 7.87 -1.74 7.97
N THR A 170 7.34 -2.08 6.78
CA THR A 170 6.99 -3.46 6.44
C THR A 170 8.19 -4.22 5.90
N LEU A 171 8.35 -5.47 6.30
CA LEU A 171 9.43 -6.37 5.90
C LEU A 171 8.87 -7.68 5.36
N GLY A 172 9.44 -8.17 4.26
CA GLY A 172 9.00 -9.42 3.64
C GLY A 172 9.71 -10.66 4.18
N ASP A 173 9.14 -11.84 3.86
CA ASP A 173 9.69 -13.16 4.21
C ASP A 173 10.85 -13.60 3.31
N ARG A 174 11.27 -12.76 2.37
CA ARG A 174 12.35 -12.98 1.42
C ARG A 174 12.16 -14.25 0.56
N TYR A 175 10.92 -14.71 0.40
CA TYR A 175 10.46 -15.87 -0.37
C TYR A 175 10.94 -17.22 0.18
N SER A 176 12.25 -17.44 0.29
CA SER A 176 12.85 -18.69 0.76
C SER A 176 12.91 -18.85 2.27
N ARG A 177 12.59 -17.80 3.03
CA ARG A 177 12.71 -17.74 4.48
C ARG A 177 11.35 -17.63 5.19
N LYS A 178 10.29 -18.12 4.57
CA LYS A 178 8.91 -17.99 5.07
C LYS A 178 8.72 -18.44 6.52
N ASP A 179 9.41 -19.51 6.95
CA ASP A 179 9.26 -20.05 8.30
C ASP A 179 9.89 -19.14 9.38
N ASP A 180 10.83 -18.25 8.99
CA ASP A 180 11.39 -17.24 9.87
C ASP A 180 10.41 -16.11 10.20
N ALA A 181 9.30 -15.98 9.43
CA ALA A 181 8.24 -15.03 9.75
C ALA A 181 7.61 -15.31 11.14
N GLN A 182 7.67 -16.55 11.63
CA GLN A 182 7.16 -16.96 12.95
C GLN A 182 8.15 -16.77 14.09
N LYS A 183 9.44 -16.48 13.81
CA LYS A 183 10.48 -16.31 14.82
C LYS A 183 10.66 -14.84 15.17
N LEU A 184 11.09 -14.52 16.39
CA LEU A 184 11.27 -13.15 16.86
C LEU A 184 12.74 -12.72 16.90
N ASP A 185 13.68 -13.62 16.63
CA ASP A 185 15.12 -13.39 16.63
C ASP A 185 15.69 -12.83 15.31
N ASN A 186 14.79 -12.46 14.39
CA ASN A 186 15.12 -11.95 13.07
C ASN A 186 14.04 -11.00 12.56
N HIS A 187 14.33 -10.23 11.49
CA HIS A 187 13.41 -9.26 10.88
C HIS A 187 12.62 -9.80 9.67
N ILE A 188 12.72 -11.09 9.36
CA ILE A 188 12.07 -11.70 8.21
C ILE A 188 10.55 -11.79 8.44
N GLY A 189 9.74 -11.22 7.53
CA GLY A 189 8.27 -11.26 7.63
C GLY A 189 7.70 -10.54 8.86
N LYS A 190 8.11 -9.30 9.06
CA LYS A 190 7.75 -8.46 10.20
C LYS A 190 7.16 -7.11 9.76
N VAL A 191 6.45 -6.48 10.68
CA VAL A 191 6.35 -5.03 10.75
C VAL A 191 7.24 -4.57 11.90
N VAL A 192 8.10 -3.59 11.67
CA VAL A 192 8.91 -2.97 12.71
C VAL A 192 8.42 -1.55 12.98
N ARG A 193 8.61 -1.08 14.22
CA ARG A 193 8.37 0.30 14.64
C ARG A 193 9.62 0.86 15.26
N ILE A 194 10.11 1.98 14.73
CA ILE A 194 11.32 2.66 15.19
C ILE A 194 11.06 4.15 15.39
N ALA A 195 11.85 4.78 16.23
CA ALA A 195 11.92 6.23 16.33
C ALA A 195 12.65 6.83 15.11
N LYS A 196 12.49 8.15 14.86
CA LYS A 196 13.15 8.87 13.74
C LYS A 196 14.69 8.89 13.85
N ASP A 197 15.24 8.54 15.00
CA ASP A 197 16.70 8.37 15.20
C ASP A 197 17.20 6.95 14.95
N GLY A 198 16.28 6.00 14.66
CA GLY A 198 16.56 4.59 14.42
C GLY A 198 16.47 3.69 15.66
N THR A 199 16.22 4.24 16.85
CA THR A 199 16.09 3.45 18.08
C THR A 199 14.72 2.76 18.16
N ALA A 200 14.67 1.61 18.86
CA ALA A 200 13.39 0.96 19.16
C ALA A 200 12.68 1.73 20.29
N PRO A 201 11.41 2.16 20.08
CA PRO A 201 10.61 2.75 21.15
C PRO A 201 10.49 1.81 22.36
N LYS A 202 10.55 2.36 23.57
CA LYS A 202 10.54 1.58 24.82
C LYS A 202 9.22 0.82 25.04
N ASP A 203 8.14 1.28 24.43
CA ASP A 203 6.81 0.68 24.48
C ASP A 203 6.54 -0.32 23.34
N ASN A 204 7.56 -0.68 22.55
CA ASN A 204 7.44 -1.78 21.61
C ASN A 204 7.23 -3.12 22.34
N PRO A 205 6.41 -4.03 21.77
CA PRO A 205 5.91 -5.19 22.50
C PRO A 205 6.97 -6.22 22.90
N PHE A 206 8.14 -6.20 22.28
CA PHE A 206 9.20 -7.19 22.51
C PHE A 206 10.47 -6.59 23.16
N VAL A 207 10.44 -5.33 23.56
CA VAL A 207 11.54 -4.71 24.30
C VAL A 207 11.79 -5.46 25.60
N GLY A 208 13.06 -5.82 25.86
CA GLY A 208 13.46 -6.57 27.06
C GLY A 208 13.11 -8.07 27.03
N ARG A 209 12.49 -8.59 25.98
CA ARG A 209 12.22 -10.01 25.82
C ARG A 209 13.46 -10.73 25.30
N PRO A 210 14.03 -11.72 26.06
CA PRO A 210 15.16 -12.50 25.58
C PRO A 210 14.86 -13.24 24.27
N GLY A 211 15.79 -13.18 23.31
CA GLY A 211 15.64 -13.85 22.00
C GLY A 211 14.65 -13.17 21.04
N ALA A 212 14.22 -11.94 21.33
CA ALA A 212 13.40 -11.15 20.42
C ALA A 212 14.08 -9.82 20.09
N LEU A 213 13.91 -9.35 18.84
CA LEU A 213 14.42 -8.05 18.40
C LEU A 213 13.44 -6.95 18.83
N PRO A 214 13.95 -5.87 19.47
CA PRO A 214 13.09 -4.85 20.09
C PRO A 214 12.32 -3.97 19.09
N GLU A 215 12.75 -3.92 17.84
CA GLU A 215 12.09 -3.14 16.79
C GLU A 215 10.78 -3.78 16.29
N ILE A 216 10.59 -5.09 16.56
CA ILE A 216 9.42 -5.83 16.05
C ILE A 216 8.13 -5.30 16.67
N TRP A 217 7.18 -4.90 15.81
CA TRP A 217 5.82 -4.52 16.18
C TRP A 217 4.84 -5.71 16.08
N SER A 218 4.85 -6.38 14.91
CA SER A 218 4.05 -7.59 14.63
C SER A 218 4.84 -8.55 13.75
N TYR A 219 4.39 -9.80 13.68
CA TYR A 219 5.10 -10.87 12.97
C TYR A 219 4.13 -11.82 12.24
N GLY A 220 4.69 -12.77 11.50
CA GLY A 220 3.88 -13.68 10.70
C GLY A 220 3.33 -13.04 9.43
N HIS A 221 4.13 -12.19 8.77
CA HIS A 221 3.81 -11.52 7.51
C HIS A 221 4.56 -12.14 6.34
N ARG A 222 3.95 -12.07 5.14
CA ARG A 222 4.59 -12.53 3.92
C ARG A 222 5.31 -11.43 3.16
N ASN A 223 4.60 -10.40 2.71
CA ASN A 223 5.18 -9.32 1.90
C ASN A 223 4.25 -8.10 1.84
N GLY A 224 4.32 -7.23 2.84
CA GLY A 224 3.54 -6.01 2.94
C GLY A 224 3.93 -4.98 1.89
N GLN A 225 3.03 -4.65 0.96
CA GLN A 225 3.30 -3.77 -0.19
C GLN A 225 2.57 -2.42 -0.12
N GLY A 226 1.48 -2.34 0.59
CA GLY A 226 0.77 -1.11 0.90
C GLY A 226 0.65 -0.91 2.40
N ALA A 227 0.74 0.33 2.87
CA ALA A 227 0.43 0.66 4.25
C ALA A 227 -0.02 2.12 4.39
N ALA A 228 -0.90 2.36 5.35
CA ALA A 228 -1.40 3.69 5.68
C ALA A 228 -1.92 3.73 7.13
N LEU A 229 -2.00 4.93 7.71
CA LEU A 229 -2.82 5.14 8.89
C LEU A 229 -4.28 5.32 8.50
N ALA A 230 -5.16 4.55 9.13
CA ALA A 230 -6.58 4.79 9.06
C ALA A 230 -6.95 6.12 9.76
N PRO A 231 -8.15 6.70 9.49
CA PRO A 231 -8.59 7.93 10.14
C PRO A 231 -8.60 7.88 11.68
N ASP A 232 -8.75 6.69 12.25
CA ASP A 232 -8.67 6.46 13.70
C ASP A 232 -7.22 6.33 14.23
N GLY A 233 -6.21 6.37 13.36
CA GLY A 233 -4.80 6.29 13.70
C GLY A 233 -4.22 4.87 13.73
N ARG A 234 -5.02 3.83 13.49
CA ARG A 234 -4.51 2.46 13.40
C ARG A 234 -3.68 2.28 12.12
N PHE A 235 -2.61 1.51 12.24
CA PHE A 235 -1.79 1.10 11.12
C PHE A 235 -2.48 -0.04 10.36
N TRP A 236 -2.69 0.14 9.06
CA TRP A 236 -3.23 -0.86 8.14
C TRP A 236 -2.21 -1.19 7.07
N MET A 237 -2.20 -2.42 6.58
CA MET A 237 -1.37 -2.80 5.46
C MET A 237 -2.06 -3.82 4.55
N THR A 238 -1.63 -3.84 3.28
CA THR A 238 -1.93 -4.91 2.34
C THR A 238 -0.69 -5.76 2.13
N GLU A 239 -0.87 -7.06 2.00
CA GLU A 239 0.24 -7.97 1.71
C GLU A 239 -0.11 -9.01 0.66
N HIS A 240 0.92 -9.42 -0.08
CA HIS A 240 0.77 -10.48 -1.07
C HIS A 240 0.66 -11.84 -0.41
N GLY A 241 -0.37 -12.58 -0.76
CA GLY A 241 -0.42 -14.01 -0.60
C GLY A 241 0.45 -14.75 -1.62
N PRO A 242 0.47 -16.08 -1.57
CA PRO A 242 1.12 -16.89 -2.61
C PRO A 242 0.24 -16.95 -3.88
N GLN A 243 -0.26 -18.11 -4.29
CA GLN A 243 -1.27 -18.18 -5.33
C GLN A 243 -2.66 -17.96 -4.71
N GLY A 244 -3.17 -16.72 -4.77
CA GLY A 244 -4.33 -16.27 -4.00
C GLY A 244 -3.97 -15.89 -2.55
N GLY A 245 -4.97 -15.43 -1.78
CA GLY A 245 -4.80 -15.08 -0.38
C GLY A 245 -3.99 -13.82 -0.13
N ASP A 246 -4.05 -12.83 -1.04
CA ASP A 246 -3.63 -11.48 -0.71
C ASP A 246 -4.54 -10.91 0.38
N GLU A 247 -4.04 -10.05 1.25
CA GLU A 247 -4.75 -9.67 2.47
C GLU A 247 -4.73 -8.16 2.74
N ILE A 248 -5.77 -7.70 3.45
CA ILE A 248 -5.76 -6.45 4.22
C ILE A 248 -5.64 -6.83 5.69
N ASN A 249 -4.60 -6.36 6.34
CA ASN A 249 -4.32 -6.59 7.74
C ASN A 249 -4.32 -5.28 8.55
N VAL A 250 -4.61 -5.40 9.84
CA VAL A 250 -4.51 -4.32 10.84
C VAL A 250 -3.49 -4.74 11.90
N PRO A 251 -2.19 -4.63 11.62
CA PRO A 251 -1.13 -5.09 12.52
C PRO A 251 -1.18 -4.40 13.88
N GLN A 252 -1.29 -5.19 14.94
CA GLN A 252 -1.30 -4.74 16.31
C GLN A 252 -0.02 -5.16 17.04
N ALA A 253 0.32 -4.43 18.10
CA ALA A 253 1.49 -4.69 18.92
C ALA A 253 1.55 -6.14 19.42
N GLY A 254 2.62 -6.85 19.11
CA GLY A 254 2.90 -8.21 19.58
C GLY A 254 2.07 -9.30 18.92
N ARG A 255 1.22 -8.99 17.92
CA ARG A 255 0.33 -9.96 17.30
C ARG A 255 0.97 -10.73 16.16
N ASN A 256 0.55 -12.00 16.03
CA ASN A 256 0.96 -12.93 15.00
C ASN A 256 -0.09 -12.98 13.88
N HIS A 257 0.28 -12.59 12.66
CA HIS A 257 -0.60 -12.61 11.48
C HIS A 257 -0.55 -13.94 10.70
N GLY A 258 0.15 -14.93 11.23
CA GLY A 258 -0.04 -16.33 10.90
C GLY A 258 0.77 -16.88 9.74
N TRP A 259 1.28 -16.07 8.82
CA TRP A 259 2.11 -16.59 7.71
C TRP A 259 3.37 -17.31 8.22
N PRO A 260 3.76 -18.50 7.70
CA PRO A 260 3.09 -19.32 6.68
C PRO A 260 2.19 -20.43 7.27
N VAL A 261 1.83 -20.36 8.55
CA VAL A 261 1.06 -21.40 9.26
C VAL A 261 -0.40 -21.38 8.82
N ILE A 262 -0.98 -20.20 8.70
CA ILE A 262 -2.31 -19.96 8.13
C ILE A 262 -2.20 -19.12 6.87
N THR A 263 -3.04 -19.40 5.86
CA THR A 263 -3.15 -18.62 4.62
C THR A 263 -4.39 -19.02 3.84
N TYR A 264 -4.93 -18.07 3.06
CA TYR A 264 -6.03 -18.32 2.10
C TYR A 264 -5.51 -18.66 0.70
N GLY A 265 -4.19 -18.76 0.52
CA GLY A 265 -3.56 -19.08 -0.75
C GLY A 265 -2.92 -20.46 -0.77
N GLU A 266 -2.45 -20.85 -1.96
CA GLU A 266 -1.80 -22.12 -2.24
C GLU A 266 -0.37 -21.92 -2.76
N ASN A 267 0.43 -22.98 -2.83
CA ASN A 267 1.72 -22.94 -3.50
C ASN A 267 1.56 -22.57 -4.98
N TYR A 268 2.53 -21.88 -5.54
CA TYR A 268 2.58 -21.69 -7.00
C TYR A 268 2.65 -23.04 -7.70
N GLY A 269 1.69 -23.29 -8.62
CA GLY A 269 1.52 -24.59 -9.25
C GLY A 269 0.58 -25.54 -8.50
N GLY A 270 -0.04 -25.08 -7.43
CA GLY A 270 -1.03 -25.79 -6.63
C GLY A 270 -0.47 -26.48 -5.39
N GLY A 271 -1.36 -26.93 -4.54
CA GLY A 271 -1.06 -27.64 -3.31
C GLY A 271 -1.00 -26.75 -2.06
N LYS A 272 -1.24 -27.36 -0.92
CA LYS A 272 -1.34 -26.70 0.38
C LYS A 272 -0.01 -26.13 0.84
N ILE A 273 -0.07 -25.00 1.54
CA ILE A 273 1.06 -24.46 2.31
C ILE A 273 0.89 -24.96 3.75
N GLY A 274 1.96 -25.56 4.30
CA GLY A 274 1.91 -26.17 5.61
C GLY A 274 0.75 -27.17 5.75
N GLU A 275 -0.06 -27.03 6.76
CA GLU A 275 -1.26 -27.88 7.00
C GLU A 275 -2.45 -27.50 6.10
N GLY A 276 -2.36 -26.38 5.37
CA GLY A 276 -3.44 -25.89 4.50
C GLY A 276 -4.64 -25.35 5.29
N ILE A 277 -4.40 -24.77 6.43
CA ILE A 277 -5.42 -24.17 7.29
C ILE A 277 -5.47 -22.65 7.12
N THR A 278 -6.64 -22.08 7.31
CA THR A 278 -6.89 -20.64 7.19
C THR A 278 -6.96 -19.92 8.53
N ALA A 279 -7.09 -20.67 9.64
CA ALA A 279 -7.19 -20.11 10.98
C ALA A 279 -6.53 -21.00 12.03
N ARG A 280 -5.92 -20.37 13.04
CA ARG A 280 -5.36 -21.03 14.23
C ARG A 280 -5.47 -20.09 15.43
N GLN A 281 -5.76 -20.64 16.61
CA GLN A 281 -5.80 -19.84 17.85
C GLN A 281 -4.47 -19.11 18.09
N GLY A 282 -4.55 -17.82 18.44
CA GLY A 282 -3.38 -16.98 18.67
C GLY A 282 -2.78 -16.36 17.40
N MET A 283 -3.43 -16.55 16.25
CA MET A 283 -3.10 -15.91 14.98
C MET A 283 -4.24 -15.02 14.52
N GLU A 284 -3.91 -13.80 14.11
CA GLU A 284 -4.89 -12.80 13.67
C GLU A 284 -5.41 -13.15 12.27
N GLN A 285 -6.69 -12.90 12.06
CA GLN A 285 -7.33 -13.04 10.76
C GLN A 285 -7.22 -11.73 9.98
N PRO A 286 -7.05 -11.78 8.64
CA PRO A 286 -7.13 -10.58 7.84
C PRO A 286 -8.54 -9.96 7.90
N LEU A 287 -8.60 -8.65 7.75
CA LEU A 287 -9.86 -7.92 7.60
C LEU A 287 -10.58 -8.31 6.30
N HIS A 288 -9.79 -8.54 5.28
CA HIS A 288 -10.23 -8.93 3.93
C HIS A 288 -9.14 -9.73 3.23
N TYR A 289 -9.52 -10.61 2.30
CA TYR A 289 -8.57 -11.34 1.46
C TYR A 289 -9.10 -11.50 0.04
N TRP A 290 -8.19 -11.64 -0.93
CA TRP A 290 -8.51 -11.85 -2.34
C TRP A 290 -8.08 -13.22 -2.85
N VAL A 291 -9.04 -13.93 -3.46
CA VAL A 291 -8.81 -15.12 -4.26
C VAL A 291 -9.64 -14.98 -5.55
N PRO A 292 -9.00 -14.86 -6.70
CA PRO A 292 -7.55 -14.91 -6.96
C PRO A 292 -6.79 -13.68 -6.46
N SER A 293 -5.46 -13.82 -6.31
CA SER A 293 -4.55 -12.72 -5.98
C SER A 293 -4.68 -11.56 -6.95
N ILE A 294 -4.77 -10.33 -6.42
CA ILE A 294 -4.76 -9.08 -7.19
C ILE A 294 -3.36 -8.46 -7.27
N ALA A 295 -2.41 -8.99 -6.49
CA ALA A 295 -1.10 -8.41 -6.21
C ALA A 295 -1.23 -6.96 -5.72
N PRO A 296 -1.75 -6.74 -4.49
CA PRO A 296 -1.99 -5.42 -3.94
C PRO A 296 -0.68 -4.64 -3.80
N SER A 297 -0.73 -3.34 -4.03
CA SER A 297 0.43 -2.46 -3.97
C SER A 297 0.20 -1.33 -2.97
N GLY A 298 0.49 -0.08 -3.32
CA GLY A 298 0.22 1.05 -2.43
C GLY A 298 -1.24 1.14 -1.99
N MET A 299 -1.46 1.74 -0.83
CA MET A 299 -2.80 1.97 -0.28
C MET A 299 -2.92 3.35 0.35
N ALA A 300 -4.13 3.91 0.31
CA ALA A 300 -4.44 5.18 0.94
C ALA A 300 -5.90 5.22 1.40
N PHE A 301 -6.14 5.84 2.56
CA PHE A 301 -7.50 6.26 2.95
C PHE A 301 -7.81 7.60 2.33
N LEU A 302 -9.03 7.77 1.84
CA LEU A 302 -9.53 9.06 1.39
C LEU A 302 -10.14 9.81 2.58
N THR A 303 -9.52 10.93 2.97
CA THR A 303 -10.00 11.80 4.06
C THR A 303 -10.63 13.08 3.55
N SER A 304 -10.43 13.39 2.28
CA SER A 304 -10.91 14.59 1.60
C SER A 304 -12.37 14.44 1.12
N ASP A 305 -13.07 15.57 0.99
CA ASP A 305 -14.42 15.65 0.43
C ASP A 305 -14.43 15.86 -1.10
N ARG A 306 -13.26 15.83 -1.77
CA ARG A 306 -13.12 16.09 -3.22
C ARG A 306 -13.88 15.13 -4.11
N TYR A 307 -14.20 13.94 -3.63
CA TYR A 307 -14.94 12.90 -4.37
C TYR A 307 -16.37 12.70 -3.84
N GLY A 308 -16.84 13.62 -2.98
CA GLY A 308 -18.13 13.51 -2.31
C GLY A 308 -18.12 12.64 -1.05
N ALA A 309 -19.18 12.78 -0.26
CA ALA A 309 -19.27 12.15 1.06
C ALA A 309 -19.26 10.62 1.00
N ALA A 310 -19.77 10.01 -0.06
CA ALA A 310 -19.82 8.55 -0.21
C ALA A 310 -18.45 7.89 -0.35
N TRP A 311 -17.42 8.64 -0.75
CA TRP A 311 -16.07 8.12 -0.91
C TRP A 311 -15.17 8.42 0.29
N LYS A 312 -15.53 9.40 1.11
CA LYS A 312 -14.76 9.76 2.31
C LYS A 312 -14.70 8.59 3.28
N GLY A 313 -13.52 8.27 3.76
CA GLY A 313 -13.27 7.10 4.63
C GLY A 313 -13.04 5.79 3.88
N ASN A 314 -13.25 5.74 2.56
CA ASN A 314 -12.94 4.55 1.79
C ASN A 314 -11.42 4.33 1.69
N LEU A 315 -11.05 3.07 1.54
CA LEU A 315 -9.68 2.64 1.31
C LEU A 315 -9.47 2.43 -0.20
N PHE A 316 -8.29 2.83 -0.70
CA PHE A 316 -7.89 2.63 -2.08
C PHE A 316 -6.63 1.76 -2.12
N VAL A 317 -6.65 0.72 -2.95
CA VAL A 317 -5.56 -0.26 -3.08
C VAL A 317 -5.22 -0.45 -4.55
N GLY A 318 -3.95 -0.31 -4.91
CA GLY A 318 -3.50 -0.58 -6.28
C GLY A 318 -3.43 -2.07 -6.57
N SER A 319 -3.77 -2.49 -7.79
CA SER A 319 -3.58 -3.85 -8.30
C SER A 319 -2.48 -3.87 -9.35
N LEU A 320 -1.43 -4.66 -9.11
CA LEU A 320 -0.36 -4.88 -10.08
C LEU A 320 -0.72 -5.96 -11.10
N LYS A 321 -1.53 -6.93 -10.71
CA LYS A 321 -1.87 -8.06 -11.58
C LYS A 321 -2.90 -7.68 -12.64
N PHE A 322 -3.94 -6.96 -12.26
CA PHE A 322 -5.06 -6.66 -13.12
C PHE A 322 -5.08 -5.20 -13.61
N GLY A 323 -4.18 -4.34 -13.14
CA GLY A 323 -4.03 -2.97 -13.62
C GLY A 323 -5.22 -2.08 -13.31
N TYR A 324 -5.76 -2.15 -12.10
CA TYR A 324 -6.82 -1.26 -11.62
C TYR A 324 -6.49 -0.67 -10.25
N LEU A 325 -7.20 0.38 -9.87
CA LEU A 325 -7.25 0.89 -8.52
C LEU A 325 -8.55 0.39 -7.88
N ASP A 326 -8.45 -0.37 -6.80
CA ASP A 326 -9.60 -0.87 -6.05
C ASP A 326 -10.04 0.16 -5.00
N ARG A 327 -11.26 0.69 -5.12
CA ARG A 327 -11.91 1.47 -4.08
C ARG A 327 -12.71 0.52 -3.20
N ILE A 328 -12.26 0.37 -1.98
CA ILE A 328 -12.85 -0.51 -0.97
C ILE A 328 -13.72 0.33 -0.05
N GLU A 329 -15.01 0.06 -0.10
CA GLU A 329 -16.00 0.70 0.77
C GLU A 329 -15.99 0.04 2.14
N LEU A 330 -15.83 0.86 3.17
CA LEU A 330 -15.78 0.41 4.56
C LEU A 330 -17.02 0.90 5.32
N LYS A 331 -17.63 0.00 6.08
CA LYS A 331 -18.68 0.33 7.04
C LYS A 331 -18.42 -0.39 8.36
N ASP A 332 -18.38 0.35 9.45
CA ASP A 332 -18.09 -0.19 10.79
C ASP A 332 -16.80 -1.02 10.83
N GLY A 333 -15.78 -0.57 10.11
CA GLY A 333 -14.47 -1.22 10.01
C GLY A 333 -14.46 -2.52 9.22
N LYS A 334 -15.50 -2.83 8.45
CA LYS A 334 -15.61 -4.01 7.58
C LYS A 334 -15.70 -3.61 6.12
N VAL A 335 -15.14 -4.42 5.24
CA VAL A 335 -15.30 -4.27 3.79
C VAL A 335 -16.73 -4.66 3.40
N VAL A 336 -17.45 -3.77 2.73
CA VAL A 336 -18.84 -4.00 2.29
C VAL A 336 -18.97 -4.03 0.77
N ALA A 337 -18.06 -3.39 0.03
CA ALA A 337 -18.04 -3.42 -1.43
C ALA A 337 -16.64 -3.10 -1.97
N GLU A 338 -16.36 -3.55 -3.20
CA GLU A 338 -15.17 -3.24 -3.99
C GLU A 338 -15.59 -2.64 -5.34
N HIS A 339 -14.86 -1.60 -5.78
CA HIS A 339 -15.14 -0.90 -7.03
C HIS A 339 -13.84 -0.69 -7.81
N LYS A 340 -13.75 -1.30 -8.98
CA LYS A 340 -12.55 -1.25 -9.81
C LYS A 340 -12.52 0.03 -10.65
N LEU A 341 -11.60 0.91 -10.34
CA LEU A 341 -11.35 2.16 -11.06
C LEU A 341 -10.16 2.00 -12.00
N LEU A 342 -10.11 2.74 -13.10
CA LEU A 342 -9.00 2.74 -14.08
C LEU A 342 -8.73 1.39 -14.76
N ALA A 343 -9.66 0.43 -14.70
CA ALA A 343 -9.47 -0.90 -15.29
C ALA A 343 -9.34 -0.85 -16.82
N ASP A 344 -9.92 0.17 -17.47
CA ASP A 344 -9.81 0.44 -18.90
C ASP A 344 -8.39 0.79 -19.35
N ARG A 345 -7.54 1.27 -18.45
CA ARG A 345 -6.16 1.66 -18.76
C ARG A 345 -5.21 0.47 -18.83
N GLY A 346 -5.50 -0.62 -18.14
CA GLY A 346 -4.64 -1.81 -18.09
C GLY A 346 -3.24 -1.57 -17.50
N ALA A 347 -2.99 -0.38 -16.92
CA ALA A 347 -1.70 -0.01 -16.37
C ALA A 347 -1.54 -0.57 -14.95
N ARG A 348 -0.39 -1.17 -14.66
CA ARG A 348 -0.08 -1.71 -13.33
C ARG A 348 -0.03 -0.57 -12.30
N VAL A 349 -0.97 -0.53 -11.37
CA VAL A 349 -0.98 0.49 -10.30
C VAL A 349 0.04 0.10 -9.23
N ARG A 350 1.08 0.93 -9.04
CA ARG A 350 2.16 0.67 -8.08
C ARG A 350 1.95 1.36 -6.74
N ASP A 351 1.52 2.61 -6.76
CA ASP A 351 1.29 3.37 -5.53
C ASP A 351 0.05 4.22 -5.66
N VAL A 352 -0.61 4.44 -4.55
CA VAL A 352 -1.72 5.39 -4.42
C VAL A 352 -1.52 6.19 -3.15
N LYS A 353 -1.65 7.50 -3.25
CA LYS A 353 -1.56 8.44 -2.13
C LYS A 353 -2.60 9.54 -2.27
N GLN A 354 -3.13 10.04 -1.16
CA GLN A 354 -3.87 11.30 -1.16
C GLN A 354 -2.87 12.46 -1.02
N GLY A 355 -2.93 13.40 -1.96
CA GLY A 355 -2.12 14.62 -1.90
C GLY A 355 -2.64 15.64 -0.87
N PRO A 356 -1.84 16.64 -0.51
CA PRO A 356 -2.23 17.71 0.41
C PRO A 356 -3.39 18.56 -0.13
N ASP A 357 -3.59 18.56 -1.44
CA ASP A 357 -4.72 19.20 -2.14
C ASP A 357 -6.03 18.38 -2.09
N GLY A 358 -5.97 17.21 -1.45
CA GLY A 358 -7.09 16.29 -1.25
C GLY A 358 -7.41 15.39 -2.44
N TRP A 359 -6.65 15.43 -3.55
CA TRP A 359 -6.79 14.52 -4.66
C TRP A 359 -6.00 13.23 -4.46
N LEU A 360 -6.47 12.13 -5.06
CA LEU A 360 -5.71 10.89 -5.14
C LEU A 360 -4.72 10.96 -6.30
N TYR A 361 -3.53 10.45 -6.04
CA TYR A 361 -2.44 10.32 -7.00
C TYR A 361 -2.04 8.85 -7.13
N VAL A 362 -1.73 8.44 -8.34
CA VAL A 362 -1.38 7.05 -8.69
C VAL A 362 -0.08 7.01 -9.46
N LEU A 363 0.82 6.10 -9.08
CA LEU A 363 1.99 5.73 -9.88
C LEU A 363 1.71 4.45 -10.68
N THR A 364 2.15 4.40 -11.93
CA THR A 364 2.10 3.18 -12.76
C THR A 364 3.46 2.49 -12.81
N ASP A 365 3.50 1.15 -12.65
CA ASP A 365 4.74 0.34 -12.68
C ASP A 365 5.06 -0.07 -14.11
N GLU A 366 5.60 0.85 -14.87
CA GLU A 366 5.95 0.69 -16.29
C GLU A 366 7.35 1.28 -16.54
N SER A 367 7.98 0.86 -17.65
CA SER A 367 9.26 1.45 -18.11
C SER A 367 9.12 2.91 -18.57
N ASP A 368 7.90 3.32 -18.97
CA ASP A 368 7.45 4.69 -19.18
C ASP A 368 6.32 4.98 -18.19
N GLY A 369 6.65 4.89 -16.91
CA GLY A 369 5.71 5.09 -15.81
C GLY A 369 5.23 6.53 -15.70
N LYS A 370 4.08 6.70 -15.08
CA LYS A 370 3.39 7.99 -14.96
C LYS A 370 2.98 8.27 -13.53
N LEU A 371 3.00 9.55 -13.18
CA LEU A 371 2.27 10.07 -12.04
C LEU A 371 0.94 10.63 -12.56
N LEU A 372 -0.15 10.07 -12.08
CA LEU A 372 -1.52 10.45 -12.45
C LEU A 372 -2.21 11.09 -11.25
N ARG A 373 -3.02 12.11 -11.48
CA ARG A 373 -3.96 12.69 -10.51
C ARG A 373 -5.37 12.31 -10.90
N LEU A 374 -6.16 11.81 -9.95
CA LEU A 374 -7.54 11.41 -10.20
C LEU A 374 -8.50 12.57 -9.94
N ARG A 375 -9.45 12.74 -10.83
CA ARG A 375 -10.53 13.73 -10.73
C ARG A 375 -11.86 13.03 -10.92
N PRO A 376 -12.92 13.45 -10.24
CA PRO A 376 -14.29 13.06 -10.62
C PRO A 376 -14.59 13.51 -12.04
N ASP A 377 -15.38 12.71 -12.77
CA ASP A 377 -15.93 13.10 -14.07
C ASP A 377 -17.03 14.15 -13.93
#